data_345a34f06bb40330547d9d8831d203fb
#
_entry.id   345a34f06bb40330547d9d8831d203fb
#
_cell.length_a   1.000
_cell.length_b   1.000
_cell.length_c   1.000
_cell.angle_alpha   90.00
_cell.angle_beta   90.00
_cell.angle_gamma   90.00
#
_symmetry.space_group_name_H-M   'P 1'
#
loop_
_entity.id
_entity.type
_entity.pdbx_description
1 polymer ?
#
loop_
_entity_poly.entity_id
_entity_poly.type
_entity_poly.pdbx_seq_one_letter_code
_entity_poly.pdbx_strand_id
1 'polypeptide(L)'
;MRQVRTILMLMAMLAAQPVFAADSASDRSCSTIADACLAAGFVKTESATKGIWHDCMRPVILGKTVSGVSINASVVKSCRADKIRELKMELKEMQHAK
;
A
#
# COMPACT_ATOMS: atom_id res chain seq x y z
N MET A 1 2.95 -31.27 -37.16
CA MET A 1 1.76 -31.66 -36.51
C MET A 1 1.86 -31.77 -35.05
N ARG A 2 2.89 -32.37 -34.59
CA ARG A 2 3.04 -32.59 -33.19
C ARG A 2 3.33 -31.33 -32.44
N GLN A 3 3.79 -30.32 -33.09
CA GLN A 3 4.15 -29.08 -32.41
C GLN A 3 2.96 -28.40 -31.79
N VAL A 4 1.81 -28.69 -32.34
CA VAL A 4 0.61 -28.07 -31.83
C VAL A 4 0.39 -28.28 -30.36
N ARG A 5 0.76 -29.44 -29.89
CA ARG A 5 0.55 -29.73 -28.50
C ARG A 5 1.39 -28.90 -27.58
N THR A 6 2.55 -28.60 -28.04
CA THR A 6 3.47 -27.85 -27.23
C THR A 6 2.94 -26.48 -26.91
N ILE A 7 2.26 -25.91 -27.85
CA ILE A 7 1.72 -24.59 -27.69
C ILE A 7 0.68 -24.54 -26.60
N LEU A 8 -0.10 -25.57 -26.48
CA LEU A 8 -1.16 -25.59 -25.49
C LEU A 8 -0.65 -25.52 -24.09
N MET A 9 0.50 -26.09 -23.87
CA MET A 9 1.03 -26.09 -22.53
C MET A 9 1.43 -24.74 -22.05
N LEU A 10 1.88 -23.90 -22.95
CA LEU A 10 2.31 -22.58 -22.56
C LEU A 10 1.20 -21.75 -22.00
N MET A 11 0.00 -21.98 -22.48
CA MET A 11 -1.11 -21.20 -22.02
C MET A 11 -1.46 -21.41 -20.59
N ALA A 12 -1.24 -22.59 -20.10
CA ALA A 12 -1.61 -22.90 -18.74
C ALA A 12 -0.82 -22.12 -17.72
N MET A 13 0.37 -21.72 -18.09
CA MET A 13 1.22 -21.03 -17.14
C MET A 13 0.76 -19.65 -16.81
N LEU A 14 0.09 -19.02 -17.74
CA LEU A 14 -0.37 -17.66 -17.54
C LEU A 14 -1.44 -17.56 -16.48
N ALA A 15 -2.10 -18.63 -16.21
CA ALA A 15 -3.18 -18.63 -15.22
C ALA A 15 -2.72 -18.34 -13.81
N ALA A 16 -1.46 -18.51 -13.53
CA ALA A 16 -0.95 -18.32 -12.19
C ALA A 16 -0.72 -16.85 -11.84
N GLN A 17 -0.68 -16.00 -12.83
CA GLN A 17 -0.36 -14.60 -12.60
C GLN A 17 -1.34 -13.83 -11.73
N PRO A 18 -2.63 -13.97 -11.94
CA PRO A 18 -3.61 -13.16 -11.23
C PRO A 18 -3.58 -13.26 -9.72
N VAL A 19 -3.05 -14.33 -9.20
CA VAL A 19 -3.05 -14.55 -7.76
C VAL A 19 -2.27 -13.49 -7.00
N PHE A 20 -1.15 -13.07 -7.53
CA PHE A 20 -0.33 -12.09 -6.85
C PHE A 20 -0.96 -10.72 -6.79
N ALA A 21 -1.70 -10.36 -7.80
CA ALA A 21 -2.32 -9.06 -7.84
C ALA A 21 -3.29 -8.85 -6.70
N ALA A 22 -3.97 -9.90 -6.29
CA ALA A 22 -4.95 -9.81 -5.23
C ALA A 22 -4.31 -9.56 -3.87
N ASP A 23 -3.16 -10.19 -3.63
CA ASP A 23 -2.50 -10.06 -2.34
C ASP A 23 -1.88 -8.71 -2.09
N SER A 24 -1.47 -8.02 -3.12
CA SER A 24 -0.80 -6.74 -2.95
C SER A 24 -1.73 -5.55 -2.99
N ALA A 25 -3.03 -5.77 -3.04
CA ALA A 25 -3.98 -4.69 -3.13
C ALA A 25 -3.94 -3.76 -1.92
N SER A 26 -3.85 -4.31 -0.72
CA SER A 26 -3.79 -3.52 0.50
C SER A 26 -2.53 -2.69 0.58
N ASP A 27 -1.40 -3.33 0.32
CA ASP A 27 -0.12 -2.64 0.36
C ASP A 27 -0.08 -1.49 -0.60
N ARG A 28 -0.76 -1.64 -1.73
CA ARG A 28 -0.77 -0.62 -2.74
C ARG A 28 -1.50 0.64 -2.31
N SER A 29 -2.48 0.51 -1.42
CA SER A 29 -3.23 1.67 -0.96
C SER A 29 -2.33 2.65 -0.22
N CYS A 30 -1.55 2.17 0.72
CA CYS A 30 -0.65 3.02 1.45
C CYS A 30 0.49 3.52 0.58
N SER A 31 0.95 2.70 -0.35
CA SER A 31 1.99 3.07 -1.29
C SER A 31 1.51 4.21 -2.20
N THR A 32 0.25 4.16 -2.62
CA THR A 32 -0.33 5.20 -3.45
C THR A 32 -0.32 6.54 -2.72
N ILE A 33 -0.63 6.54 -1.43
CA ILE A 33 -0.60 7.75 -0.63
C ILE A 33 0.83 8.26 -0.52
N ALA A 34 1.78 7.36 -0.29
CA ALA A 34 3.18 7.75 -0.18
C ALA A 34 3.68 8.38 -1.47
N ASP A 35 3.32 7.81 -2.61
CA ASP A 35 3.73 8.35 -3.90
C ASP A 35 3.17 9.74 -4.12
N ALA A 36 1.92 9.97 -3.75
CA ALA A 36 1.31 11.27 -3.88
C ALA A 36 1.99 12.29 -2.97
N CYS A 37 2.38 11.87 -1.79
CA CYS A 37 3.08 12.74 -0.86
C CYS A 37 4.46 13.12 -1.40
N LEU A 38 5.18 12.16 -1.95
CA LEU A 38 6.48 12.44 -2.56
C LEU A 38 6.35 13.40 -3.73
N ALA A 39 5.32 13.22 -4.54
CA ALA A 39 5.08 14.09 -5.68
C ALA A 39 4.76 15.51 -5.23
N ALA A 40 4.19 15.67 -4.06
CA ALA A 40 3.85 16.98 -3.51
C ALA A 40 5.03 17.65 -2.81
N GLY A 41 6.19 17.00 -2.77
CA GLY A 41 7.38 17.60 -2.21
C GLY A 41 7.74 17.17 -0.79
N PHE A 42 7.02 16.22 -0.22
CA PHE A 42 7.37 15.71 1.09
C PHE A 42 8.55 14.74 0.96
N VAL A 43 9.36 14.65 1.99
CA VAL A 43 10.57 13.83 1.95
C VAL A 43 10.51 12.69 2.92
N LYS A 44 11.30 11.66 2.66
CA LYS A 44 11.26 10.44 3.47
C LYS A 44 11.89 10.61 4.84
N THR A 45 12.61 11.68 5.06
CA THR A 45 13.27 11.92 6.33
C THR A 45 12.33 12.62 7.30
N GLU A 46 12.13 12.03 8.46
CA GLU A 46 11.23 12.63 9.44
C GLU A 46 11.80 13.83 10.17
N SER A 47 13.08 14.04 10.05
CA SER A 47 13.71 15.22 10.67
C SER A 47 13.46 16.49 9.88
N ALA A 48 12.94 16.37 8.65
CA ALA A 48 12.68 17.53 7.83
C ALA A 48 11.33 18.14 8.19
N THR A 49 11.14 19.40 7.81
CA THR A 49 9.89 20.10 8.06
C THR A 49 8.75 19.56 7.20
N LYS A 50 9.07 18.82 6.16
CA LYS A 50 8.07 18.21 5.30
C LYS A 50 8.25 16.69 5.27
N GLY A 51 8.22 16.09 6.44
CA GLY A 51 8.37 14.64 6.55
C GLY A 51 7.18 13.90 5.95
N ILE A 52 7.45 12.85 5.20
CA ILE A 52 6.41 12.16 4.47
C ILE A 52 5.36 11.55 5.39
N TRP A 53 5.77 10.96 6.50
CA TRP A 53 4.82 10.32 7.40
C TRP A 53 4.09 11.33 8.25
N HIS A 54 4.81 12.11 9.01
CA HIS A 54 4.23 13.01 9.99
C HIS A 54 3.39 14.12 9.38
N ASP A 55 3.87 14.69 8.29
CA ASP A 55 3.25 15.87 7.70
C ASP A 55 2.33 15.58 6.53
N CYS A 56 2.37 14.38 5.99
CA CYS A 56 1.55 14.05 4.82
C CYS A 56 0.74 12.76 5.00
N MET A 57 1.39 11.62 5.10
CA MET A 57 0.66 10.35 5.14
C MET A 57 -0.26 10.24 6.33
N ARG A 58 0.22 10.57 7.50
CA ARG A 58 -0.59 10.45 8.70
C ARG A 58 -1.83 11.33 8.65
N PRO A 59 -1.74 12.62 8.31
CA PRO A 59 -2.92 13.44 8.17
C PRO A 59 -3.90 12.91 7.12
N VAL A 60 -3.39 12.47 5.97
CA VAL A 60 -4.25 11.94 4.92
C VAL A 60 -4.99 10.69 5.40
N ILE A 61 -4.28 9.79 6.05
CA ILE A 61 -4.88 8.56 6.57
C ILE A 61 -5.95 8.88 7.60
N LEU A 62 -5.77 9.95 8.36
CA LEU A 62 -6.74 10.39 9.35
C LEU A 62 -7.91 11.17 8.73
N GLY A 63 -7.90 11.34 7.43
CA GLY A 63 -9.00 12.01 6.75
C GLY A 63 -8.85 13.51 6.62
N LYS A 64 -7.65 14.03 6.93
CA LYS A 64 -7.41 15.46 6.82
C LYS A 64 -6.92 15.84 5.43
N THR A 65 -7.12 17.08 5.06
CA THR A 65 -6.67 17.58 3.77
C THR A 65 -5.22 18.04 3.86
N VAL A 66 -4.41 17.64 2.88
CA VAL A 66 -3.04 18.08 2.79
C VAL A 66 -2.86 18.78 1.46
N SER A 67 -2.31 19.98 1.50
CA SER A 67 -2.12 20.78 0.30
C SER A 67 -1.28 20.07 -0.72
N GLY A 68 -1.74 20.02 -1.95
CA GLY A 68 -1.03 19.36 -3.04
C GLY A 68 -1.23 17.86 -3.13
N VAL A 69 -2.02 17.29 -2.22
CA VAL A 69 -2.25 15.84 -2.20
C VAL A 69 -3.74 15.58 -2.38
N SER A 70 -4.06 14.75 -3.37
CA SER A 70 -5.44 14.38 -3.65
C SER A 70 -5.52 12.87 -3.80
N ILE A 71 -6.25 12.22 -2.90
CA ILE A 71 -6.33 10.77 -2.85
C ILE A 71 -7.78 10.34 -2.83
N ASN A 72 -8.07 9.27 -3.56
CA ASN A 72 -9.40 8.69 -3.57
C ASN A 72 -9.77 8.20 -2.16
N ALA A 73 -10.99 8.48 -1.73
CA ALA A 73 -11.44 8.11 -0.39
C ALA A 73 -11.34 6.61 -0.11
N SER A 74 -11.57 5.78 -1.11
CA SER A 74 -11.48 4.34 -0.91
C SER A 74 -10.05 3.89 -0.65
N VAL A 75 -9.08 4.55 -1.26
CA VAL A 75 -7.67 4.27 -1.03
C VAL A 75 -7.29 4.66 0.39
N VAL A 76 -7.77 5.81 0.85
CA VAL A 76 -7.52 6.26 2.22
C VAL A 76 -8.07 5.26 3.23
N LYS A 77 -9.31 4.82 3.01
CA LYS A 77 -9.94 3.85 3.91
C LYS A 77 -9.18 2.54 3.96
N SER A 78 -8.73 2.07 2.81
CA SER A 78 -8.00 0.82 2.72
C SER A 78 -6.67 0.90 3.46
N CYS A 79 -5.94 1.98 3.27
CA CYS A 79 -4.68 2.17 3.95
C CYS A 79 -4.88 2.30 5.46
N ARG A 80 -5.94 3.01 5.87
CA ARG A 80 -6.25 3.15 7.28
C ARG A 80 -6.53 1.80 7.92
N ALA A 81 -7.28 0.95 7.23
CA ALA A 81 -7.58 -0.38 7.75
C ALA A 81 -6.31 -1.20 7.94
N ASP A 82 -5.39 -1.10 7.01
CA ASP A 82 -4.11 -1.79 7.12
C ASP A 82 -3.32 -1.31 8.31
N LYS A 83 -3.27 0.00 8.51
CA LYS A 83 -2.53 0.57 9.63
C LYS A 83 -3.13 0.17 10.96
N ILE A 84 -4.44 0.16 11.04
CA ILE A 84 -5.12 -0.28 12.27
C ILE A 84 -4.77 -1.73 12.57
N ARG A 85 -4.73 -2.57 11.56
CA ARG A 85 -4.41 -3.98 11.72
C ARG A 85 -2.98 -4.15 12.22
N GLU A 86 -2.04 -3.40 11.65
CA GLU A 86 -0.66 -3.43 12.09
C GLU A 86 -0.52 -3.01 13.54
N LEU A 87 -1.17 -1.92 13.90
CA LEU A 87 -1.09 -1.41 15.26
C LEU A 87 -1.69 -2.39 16.28
N LYS A 88 -2.76 -3.06 15.89
CA LYS A 88 -3.36 -4.07 16.78
C LYS A 88 -2.41 -5.24 16.99
N MET A 89 -1.69 -5.63 15.96
CA MET A 89 -0.73 -6.71 16.10
C MET A 89 0.44 -6.31 16.99
N GLU A 90 0.94 -5.10 16.80
CA GLU A 90 2.02 -4.59 17.64
C GLU A 90 1.60 -4.51 19.09
N LEU A 91 0.40 -4.03 19.33
CA LEU A 91 -0.11 -3.93 20.68
C LEU A 91 -0.20 -5.31 21.34
N LYS A 92 -0.66 -6.28 20.58
CA LYS A 92 -0.78 -7.64 21.07
C LYS A 92 0.59 -8.21 21.45
N GLU A 93 1.58 -7.96 20.62
CA GLU A 93 2.93 -8.42 20.89
C GLU A 93 3.48 -7.80 22.19
N MET A 94 3.21 -6.52 22.36
CA MET A 94 3.67 -5.84 23.57
C MET A 94 2.97 -6.35 24.82
N GLN A 95 1.70 -6.65 24.70
CA GLN A 95 0.94 -7.18 25.83
C GLN A 95 1.41 -8.56 26.26
N HIS A 96 1.97 -9.32 25.31
CA HIS A 96 2.48 -10.66 25.62
C HIS A 96 3.97 -10.69 25.91
N ALA A 97 4.63 -9.56 25.84
CA ALA A 97 6.06 -9.48 26.12
C ALA A 97 6.31 -9.60 27.61
N LYS A 98 7.50 -10.12 27.96
CA LYS A 98 7.86 -10.29 29.38
C LYS A 98 9.12 -9.55 29.77
#